data_b4ead60a17b18fc7c9df2d41688c0cc3
#
_entry.id   b4ead60a17b18fc7c9df2d41688c0cc3
#
_cell.length_a   1.000
_cell.length_b   1.000
_cell.length_c   1.000
_cell.angle_alpha   90.00
_cell.angle_beta   90.00
_cell.angle_gamma   90.00
#
_symmetry.space_group_name_H-M   'P 1'
#
loop_
_entity.id
_entity.type
_entity.pdbx_description
1 polymer ?
#
loop_
_entity_poly.entity_id
_entity_poly.type
_entity_poly.pdbx_seq_one_letter_code
_entity_poly.pdbx_strand_id
1 'polypeptide(L)'
;MKYTDVFSIDAASAVCYSGYRAGQVPGVSFPSYSEVKEDLLIVKKHWSYIRLYSCDAHSKTVLEVIENEKLDLKVMLGAYITAEENNHNCPWGGGVYTDQTLQNNRLHVQV
;
A
#
# COMPACT_ATOMS: atom_id res chain seq x y z
N MET A 1 -27.08 -3.51 14.23
CA MET A 1 -25.91 -2.62 14.32
C MET A 1 -25.19 -2.63 12.98
N LYS A 2 -24.94 -1.48 12.42
CA LYS A 2 -24.13 -1.37 11.20
C LYS A 2 -22.65 -1.46 11.56
N TYR A 3 -21.86 -1.99 10.67
CA TYR A 3 -20.41 -2.12 10.85
C TYR A 3 -19.74 -0.76 11.14
N THR A 4 -20.23 0.27 10.48
CA THR A 4 -19.78 1.66 10.64
C THR A 4 -19.98 2.20 12.06
N ASP A 5 -20.99 1.74 12.78
CA ASP A 5 -21.29 2.21 14.13
C ASP A 5 -20.26 1.68 15.15
N VAL A 6 -19.69 0.48 14.90
CA VAL A 6 -18.70 -0.15 15.79
C VAL A 6 -17.34 0.50 15.64
N PHE A 7 -16.94 0.85 14.42
CA PHE A 7 -15.59 1.35 14.12
C PHE A 7 -15.55 2.84 13.79
N SER A 8 -16.68 3.54 13.88
CA SER A 8 -16.78 4.94 13.48
C SER A 8 -16.28 5.21 12.06
N ILE A 9 -16.49 4.24 11.16
CA ILE A 9 -16.10 4.33 9.75
C ILE A 9 -17.35 4.65 8.93
N ASP A 10 -17.25 5.66 8.09
CA ASP A 10 -18.33 5.98 7.16
C ASP A 10 -18.56 4.81 6.20
N ALA A 11 -19.82 4.58 5.84
CA ALA A 11 -20.20 3.55 4.87
C ALA A 11 -19.78 3.95 3.45
N ALA A 12 -18.49 4.05 3.23
CA ALA A 12 -17.89 4.46 1.97
C ALA A 12 -17.21 3.27 1.27
N SER A 13 -17.18 3.33 -0.04
CA SER A 13 -16.51 2.32 -0.85
C SER A 13 -15.00 2.43 -0.71
N ALA A 14 -14.35 1.28 -0.60
CA ALA A 14 -12.90 1.14 -0.53
C ALA A 14 -12.39 0.26 -1.67
N VAL A 15 -11.19 0.53 -2.14
CA VAL A 15 -10.53 -0.26 -3.18
C VAL A 15 -9.06 -0.47 -2.84
N CYS A 16 -8.54 -1.64 -3.17
CA CYS A 16 -7.10 -1.90 -3.14
C CYS A 16 -6.43 -1.23 -4.33
N TYR A 17 -5.32 -0.54 -4.09
CA TYR A 17 -4.62 0.19 -5.13
C TYR A 17 -3.15 -0.22 -5.22
N SER A 18 -2.72 -0.47 -6.45
CA SER A 18 -1.33 -0.71 -6.80
C SER A 18 -1.12 -0.15 -8.21
N GLY A 19 -0.37 0.93 -8.31
CA GLY A 19 -0.28 1.75 -9.53
C GLY A 19 0.79 1.34 -10.53
N TYR A 20 1.36 0.14 -10.41
CA TYR A 20 2.44 -0.30 -11.29
C TYR A 20 1.98 -0.41 -12.74
N ARG A 21 2.74 0.22 -13.64
CA ARG A 21 2.52 0.15 -15.09
C ARG A 21 3.26 -1.06 -15.67
N ALA A 22 2.97 -1.38 -16.94
CA ALA A 22 3.69 -2.43 -17.66
C ALA A 22 5.20 -2.16 -17.63
N GLY A 23 5.97 -3.18 -17.27
CA GLY A 23 7.43 -3.09 -17.13
C GLY A 23 7.92 -2.57 -15.79
N GLN A 24 7.06 -2.07 -14.93
CA GLN A 24 7.43 -1.69 -13.56
C GLN A 24 7.32 -2.90 -12.64
N VAL A 25 8.24 -2.99 -11.70
CA VAL A 25 8.34 -4.14 -10.77
C VAL A 25 8.53 -3.64 -9.35
N PRO A 26 7.70 -4.10 -8.39
CA PRO A 26 7.88 -3.74 -6.99
C PRO A 26 9.31 -4.00 -6.50
N GLY A 27 9.89 -3.02 -5.81
CA GLY A 27 11.26 -3.08 -5.33
C GLY A 27 12.33 -2.71 -6.35
N VAL A 28 12.00 -2.58 -7.62
CA VAL A 28 12.93 -2.28 -8.71
C VAL A 28 12.61 -0.96 -9.39
N SER A 29 11.37 -0.80 -9.84
CA SER A 29 10.91 0.41 -10.49
C SER A 29 9.50 0.77 -10.00
N PHE A 30 9.29 2.03 -9.72
CA PHE A 30 8.05 2.51 -9.10
C PHE A 30 7.30 3.46 -10.02
N PRO A 31 5.96 3.52 -9.92
CA PRO A 31 5.18 4.56 -10.60
C PRO A 31 5.65 5.95 -10.21
N SER A 32 5.70 6.85 -11.18
CA SER A 32 6.05 8.24 -10.96
C SER A 32 4.92 9.01 -10.27
N TYR A 33 5.24 10.19 -9.75
CA TYR A 33 4.25 11.09 -9.18
C TYR A 33 3.09 11.37 -10.15
N SER A 34 3.39 11.65 -11.41
CA SER A 34 2.38 11.96 -12.43
C SER A 34 1.49 10.75 -12.75
N GLU A 35 2.06 9.56 -12.81
CA GLU A 35 1.29 8.31 -13.02
C GLU A 35 0.35 8.04 -11.84
N VAL A 36 0.84 8.18 -10.62
CA VAL A 36 0.02 8.00 -9.41
C VAL A 36 -1.08 9.07 -9.36
N LYS A 37 -0.75 10.32 -9.66
CA LYS A 37 -1.73 11.42 -9.70
C LYS A 37 -2.85 11.13 -10.69
N GLU A 38 -2.51 10.67 -11.87
CA GLU A 38 -3.49 10.29 -12.90
C GLU A 38 -4.47 9.23 -12.38
N ASP A 39 -3.93 8.18 -11.76
CA ASP A 39 -4.73 7.11 -11.18
C ASP A 39 -5.64 7.62 -10.05
N LEU A 40 -5.09 8.37 -9.11
CA LEU A 40 -5.85 8.82 -7.94
C LEU A 40 -6.93 9.83 -8.30
N LEU A 41 -6.76 10.61 -9.35
CA LEU A 41 -7.82 11.48 -9.86
C LEU A 41 -9.03 10.69 -10.38
N ILE A 42 -8.79 9.48 -10.90
CA ILE A 42 -9.85 8.55 -11.30
C ILE A 42 -10.46 7.89 -10.07
N VAL A 43 -9.62 7.37 -9.18
CA VAL A 43 -10.04 6.64 -7.98
C VAL A 43 -10.95 7.49 -7.09
N LYS A 44 -10.59 8.74 -6.84
CA LYS A 44 -11.36 9.62 -5.96
C LYS A 44 -12.80 9.87 -6.42
N LYS A 45 -13.10 9.64 -7.69
CA LYS A 45 -14.45 9.82 -8.23
C LYS A 45 -15.41 8.71 -7.77
N HIS A 46 -14.89 7.56 -7.40
CA HIS A 46 -15.67 6.36 -7.13
C HIS A 46 -15.46 5.79 -5.73
N TRP A 47 -14.33 6.07 -5.09
CA TRP A 47 -13.99 5.53 -3.78
C TRP A 47 -13.48 6.62 -2.84
N SER A 48 -13.69 6.42 -1.56
CA SER A 48 -13.22 7.32 -0.50
C SER A 48 -12.02 6.76 0.25
N TYR A 49 -11.77 5.46 0.14
CA TYR A 49 -10.69 4.76 0.84
C TYR A 49 -9.89 3.94 -0.15
N ILE A 50 -8.57 3.94 0.03
CA ILE A 50 -7.67 3.04 -0.67
C ILE A 50 -6.85 2.23 0.32
N ARG A 51 -6.58 0.98 -0.02
CA ARG A 51 -5.66 0.12 0.72
C ARG A 51 -4.37 -0.03 -0.08
N LEU A 52 -3.25 0.24 0.58
CA LEU A 52 -1.91 -0.01 0.06
C LEU A 52 -1.33 -1.26 0.72
N TYR A 53 -0.38 -1.89 0.04
CA TYR A 53 0.13 -3.20 0.45
C TYR A 53 1.42 -3.13 1.28
N SER A 54 2.16 -2.03 1.20
CA SER A 54 3.49 -1.93 1.76
C SER A 54 3.83 -0.49 2.12
N CYS A 55 4.79 -0.31 3.01
CA CYS A 55 5.36 1.00 3.36
C CYS A 55 6.61 1.28 2.50
N ASP A 56 6.47 1.19 1.20
CA ASP A 56 7.55 1.36 0.23
C ASP A 56 7.55 2.73 -0.46
N ALA A 57 8.43 2.91 -1.44
CA ALA A 57 8.52 4.14 -2.20
C ALA A 57 7.22 4.46 -2.96
N HIS A 58 6.52 3.45 -3.46
CA HIS A 58 5.23 3.64 -4.11
C HIS A 58 4.19 4.21 -3.15
N SER A 59 4.08 3.65 -1.96
CA SER A 59 3.15 4.16 -0.93
C SER A 59 3.48 5.58 -0.52
N LYS A 60 4.77 5.91 -0.40
CA LYS A 60 5.21 7.27 -0.14
C LYS A 60 4.73 8.24 -1.21
N THR A 61 4.92 7.89 -2.47
CA THR A 61 4.44 8.70 -3.61
C THR A 61 2.92 8.89 -3.57
N VAL A 62 2.16 7.84 -3.24
CA VAL A 62 0.70 7.94 -3.09
C VAL A 62 0.33 8.95 -2.02
N LEU A 63 0.96 8.89 -0.86
CA LEU A 63 0.68 9.83 0.23
C LEU A 63 1.06 11.27 -0.15
N GLU A 64 2.18 11.46 -0.83
CA GLU A 64 2.61 12.77 -1.33
C GLU A 64 1.60 13.36 -2.32
N VAL A 65 1.08 12.54 -3.24
CA VAL A 65 0.07 12.99 -4.21
C VAL A 65 -1.22 13.41 -3.48
N ILE A 66 -1.68 12.60 -2.55
CA ILE A 66 -2.90 12.90 -1.77
C ILE A 66 -2.75 14.23 -1.02
N GLU A 67 -1.60 14.42 -0.37
CA GLU A 67 -1.32 15.63 0.40
C GLU A 67 -1.18 16.86 -0.50
N ASN A 68 -0.36 16.79 -1.52
CA ASN A 68 -0.05 17.93 -2.39
C ASN A 68 -1.24 18.35 -3.26
N GLU A 69 -2.00 17.39 -3.74
CA GLU A 69 -3.18 17.65 -4.57
C GLU A 69 -4.47 17.81 -3.74
N LYS A 70 -4.37 17.69 -2.42
CA LYS A 70 -5.49 17.81 -1.48
C LYS A 70 -6.66 16.90 -1.86
N LEU A 71 -6.37 15.64 -2.15
CA LEU A 71 -7.38 14.66 -2.52
C LEU A 71 -8.13 14.16 -1.28
N ASP A 72 -9.44 14.04 -1.41
CA ASP A 72 -10.28 13.46 -0.35
C ASP A 72 -10.26 11.93 -0.43
N LEU A 73 -9.11 11.37 -0.13
CA LEU A 73 -8.88 9.93 -0.06
C LEU A 73 -8.22 9.58 1.26
N LYS A 74 -8.79 8.61 1.95
CA LYS A 74 -8.22 8.03 3.17
C LYS A 74 -7.45 6.76 2.83
N VAL A 75 -6.34 6.54 3.50
CA VAL A 75 -5.42 5.45 3.19
C VAL A 75 -5.34 4.46 4.33
N MET A 76 -5.54 3.18 4.01
CA MET A 76 -5.15 2.07 4.87
C MET A 76 -3.77 1.61 4.40
N LEU A 77 -2.75 2.00 5.15
CA LEU A 77 -1.37 1.66 4.84
C LEU A 77 -1.06 0.25 5.35
N GLY A 78 -0.45 -0.58 4.50
CA GLY A 78 -0.04 -1.93 4.86
C GLY A 78 1.42 -2.00 5.26
N ALA A 79 1.75 -2.82 6.23
CA ALA A 79 3.12 -3.23 6.53
C ALA A 79 3.34 -4.63 5.95
N TYR A 80 4.25 -4.76 5.01
CA TYR A 80 4.55 -6.06 4.38
C TYR A 80 5.63 -6.77 5.18
N ILE A 81 5.22 -7.72 6.01
CA ILE A 81 6.12 -8.49 6.85
C ILE A 81 6.45 -9.80 6.15
N THR A 82 7.72 -9.99 5.85
CA THR A 82 8.24 -11.22 5.25
C THR A 82 8.42 -12.28 6.33
N ALA A 83 8.17 -13.53 5.98
CA ALA A 83 8.39 -14.65 6.89
C ALA A 83 9.87 -14.69 7.35
N GLU A 84 10.06 -14.77 8.66
CA GLU A 84 11.38 -14.83 9.31
C GLU A 84 11.88 -16.27 9.51
N GLU A 85 11.03 -17.23 9.24
CA GLU A 85 11.33 -18.66 9.26
C GLU A 85 10.89 -19.29 7.92
N ASN A 86 11.04 -20.60 7.81
CA ASN A 86 10.61 -21.33 6.62
C ASN A 86 9.12 -21.07 6.35
N ASN A 87 8.82 -20.62 5.17
CA ASN A 87 7.45 -20.32 4.75
C ASN A 87 6.71 -21.51 4.12
N HIS A 88 7.19 -22.72 4.33
CA HIS A 88 6.59 -23.95 3.82
C HIS A 88 6.34 -23.94 2.29
N ASN A 89 7.30 -23.41 1.54
CA ASN A 89 7.23 -23.29 0.07
C ASN A 89 6.11 -22.38 -0.46
N CYS A 90 5.68 -21.42 0.32
CA CYS A 90 4.73 -20.41 -0.17
C CYS A 90 5.38 -19.60 -1.30
N PRO A 91 4.79 -19.60 -2.54
CA PRO A 91 5.47 -19.03 -3.70
C PRO A 91 5.67 -17.50 -3.66
N TRP A 92 4.93 -16.79 -2.84
CA TRP A 92 5.03 -15.33 -2.70
C TRP A 92 5.42 -14.87 -1.30
N GLY A 93 5.78 -15.77 -0.43
CA GLY A 93 6.37 -15.44 0.85
C GLY A 93 7.89 -15.53 0.81
N GLY A 94 8.58 -14.74 1.58
CA GLY A 94 10.04 -14.83 1.69
C GLY A 94 10.46 -16.26 2.03
N GLY A 95 11.33 -16.86 1.22
CA GLY A 95 11.65 -18.28 1.32
C GLY A 95 12.73 -18.61 2.33
N VAL A 96 13.59 -17.67 2.66
CA VAL A 96 14.75 -17.89 3.52
C VAL A 96 14.88 -16.74 4.50
N TYR A 97 14.97 -17.09 5.77
CA TYR A 97 15.28 -16.15 6.81
C TYR A 97 16.72 -15.62 6.64
N THR A 98 16.87 -14.31 6.66
CA THR A 98 18.15 -13.63 6.61
C THR A 98 18.13 -12.42 7.54
N ASP A 99 19.31 -11.91 7.89
CA ASP A 99 19.42 -10.65 8.64
C ASP A 99 18.76 -9.49 7.88
N GLN A 100 18.81 -9.53 6.55
CA GLN A 100 18.13 -8.55 5.71
C GLN A 100 16.61 -8.63 5.86
N THR A 101 16.03 -9.82 6.00
CA THR A 101 14.60 -10.01 6.26
C THR A 101 14.19 -9.34 7.56
N LEU A 102 14.96 -9.54 8.63
CA LEU A 102 14.72 -8.89 9.92
C LEU A 102 14.77 -7.37 9.81
N GLN A 103 15.78 -6.84 9.14
CA GLN A 103 15.93 -5.40 8.96
C GLN A 103 14.76 -4.81 8.17
N ASN A 104 14.36 -5.44 7.09
CA ASN A 104 13.23 -5.02 6.28
C ASN A 104 11.93 -5.02 7.08
N ASN A 105 11.68 -6.08 7.85
CA ASN A 105 10.49 -6.16 8.69
C ASN A 105 10.46 -5.06 9.75
N ARG A 106 11.59 -4.78 10.38
CA ARG A 106 11.70 -3.67 11.34
C ARG A 106 11.40 -2.33 10.70
N LEU A 107 11.91 -2.08 9.49
CA LEU A 107 11.63 -0.84 8.76
C LEU A 107 10.14 -0.68 8.48
N HIS A 108 9.46 -1.74 8.07
CA HIS A 108 8.02 -1.70 7.82
C HIS A 108 7.20 -1.39 9.07
N VAL A 109 7.64 -1.84 10.23
CA VAL A 109 6.94 -1.59 11.49
C VAL A 109 7.21 -0.18 12.03
N GLN A 110 8.34 0.43 11.71
CA GLN A 110 8.75 1.74 12.20
C GLN A 110 8.16 2.93 11.42
N VAL A 111 7.51 2.68 10.32
CA VAL A 111 6.92 3.75 9.48
C VAL A 111 5.70 4.43 10.11
#